data_9dfbd765e765e1abcc644dcb45085910
#
_entry.id   9dfbd765e765e1abcc644dcb45085910
#
_cell.length_a   1.000
_cell.length_b   1.000
_cell.length_c   1.000
_cell.angle_alpha   90.00
_cell.angle_beta   90.00
_cell.angle_gamma   90.00
#
_symmetry.space_group_name_H-M   'P 1'
#
loop_
_entity.id
_entity.type
_entity.pdbx_description
1 polymer ?
#
loop_
_entity_poly.entity_id
_entity_poly.type
_entity_poly.pdbx_seq_one_letter_code
_entity_poly.pdbx_strand_id
1 'polypeptide(L)'
;GVAGHFCATFITIFGGFGILRALGLASPLRSVGVAFACILVFALLRGILRYAEQASNHSIAFKLLALIRDQVFGALRRLTPAKLEGRDRGDLISLITADIEALEVFYAHTISPICIAVIVSVVMACFMGSYASLLGLYAALAYAIIGIGVPVAAAKGSRKSGENFRAEFGALNGFVLDSLRGVRESLQYNDGAHRLAQINQRTDALAGQERRLKEAGGTAQAVTGAVILLLDAGMLALAGSLFMAGAIGVDGALVSVVALMSSFGPVIALANLGTGLQSTFAAGNRVLDILDEQPAVREVTDGRDIVFRGADARRVTFGYRDSEILKEVSLHIPEHGIVGITGRSGSGKSTLLKLLMRFWDTDLGRV
;
A
#
# COMPACT_ATOMS: atom_id res chain seq x y z
N GLY A 1 -2.01 14.93 13.10
CA GLY A 1 -3.30 14.29 12.77
C GLY A 1 -4.26 14.29 13.95
N VAL A 2 -3.92 13.66 15.06
CA VAL A 2 -4.78 13.54 16.25
C VAL A 2 -5.34 14.88 16.71
N ALA A 3 -4.48 15.88 16.93
CA ALA A 3 -4.90 17.22 17.35
C ALA A 3 -5.83 17.90 16.32
N GLY A 4 -5.58 17.69 15.01
CA GLY A 4 -6.44 18.22 13.95
C GLY A 4 -7.85 17.62 13.98
N HIS A 5 -7.96 16.31 14.26
CA HIS A 5 -9.26 15.65 14.43
C HIS A 5 -9.98 16.10 15.70
N PHE A 6 -9.27 16.30 16.82
CA PHE A 6 -9.89 16.89 18.01
C PHE A 6 -10.39 18.32 17.74
N CYS A 7 -9.62 19.17 17.05
CA CYS A 7 -10.10 20.47 16.66
C CYS A 7 -11.42 20.38 15.87
N ALA A 8 -11.50 19.44 14.91
CA ALA A 8 -12.72 19.23 14.13
C ALA A 8 -13.93 18.84 15.00
N THR A 9 -13.75 17.88 15.93
CA THR A 9 -14.80 17.41 16.83
C THR A 9 -15.19 18.49 17.85
N PHE A 10 -14.22 19.19 18.41
CA PHE A 10 -14.53 20.25 19.39
C PHE A 10 -15.19 21.48 18.78
N ILE A 11 -15.03 21.77 17.47
CA ILE A 11 -15.83 22.80 16.78
C ILE A 11 -17.34 22.54 16.96
N THR A 12 -17.77 21.29 16.73
CA THR A 12 -19.18 20.91 16.85
C THR A 12 -19.63 20.88 18.30
N ILE A 13 -18.79 20.42 19.23
CA ILE A 13 -19.08 20.44 20.68
C ILE A 13 -19.24 21.86 21.19
N PHE A 14 -18.35 22.80 20.82
CA PHE A 14 -18.50 24.21 21.22
C PHE A 14 -19.71 24.84 20.56
N GLY A 15 -20.10 24.43 19.36
CA GLY A 15 -21.38 24.78 18.75
C GLY A 15 -22.57 24.37 19.62
N GLY A 16 -22.55 23.11 20.09
CA GLY A 16 -23.53 22.57 21.03
C GLY A 16 -23.61 23.38 22.34
N PHE A 17 -22.47 23.67 22.96
CA PHE A 17 -22.43 24.53 24.15
C PHE A 17 -22.94 25.96 23.87
N GLY A 18 -22.66 26.52 22.70
CA GLY A 18 -23.17 27.81 22.26
C GLY A 18 -24.69 27.82 22.16
N ILE A 19 -25.30 26.78 21.61
CA ILE A 19 -26.75 26.59 21.51
C ILE A 19 -27.36 26.51 22.91
N LEU A 20 -26.81 25.66 23.80
CA LEU A 20 -27.31 25.59 25.19
C LEU A 20 -27.29 26.93 25.87
N ARG A 21 -26.20 27.67 25.71
CA ARG A 21 -26.08 29.02 26.31
C ARG A 21 -27.07 30.02 25.72
N ALA A 22 -27.32 29.98 24.41
CA ALA A 22 -28.31 30.85 23.75
C ALA A 22 -29.72 30.55 24.21
N LEU A 23 -30.04 29.29 24.54
CA LEU A 23 -31.33 28.88 25.08
C LEU A 23 -31.47 29.14 26.61
N GLY A 24 -30.47 29.70 27.28
CA GLY A 24 -30.48 29.92 28.72
C GLY A 24 -30.30 28.65 29.56
N LEU A 25 -29.90 27.54 28.94
CA LEU A 25 -29.67 26.26 29.60
C LEU A 25 -28.27 26.17 30.22
N ALA A 26 -28.04 25.17 31.08
CA ALA A 26 -26.74 24.93 31.69
C ALA A 26 -25.68 24.68 30.61
N SER A 27 -24.60 25.46 30.62
CA SER A 27 -23.50 25.38 29.69
C SER A 27 -22.18 25.71 30.40
N PRO A 28 -21.10 25.04 30.18
CA PRO A 28 -19.78 25.35 30.73
C PRO A 28 -19.23 26.68 30.20
N LEU A 29 -19.81 27.26 29.15
CA LEU A 29 -19.37 28.52 28.57
C LEU A 29 -20.04 29.72 29.20
N ARG A 30 -19.26 30.80 29.44
CA ARG A 30 -19.74 32.02 30.04
C ARG A 30 -20.67 32.87 29.13
N SER A 31 -20.43 32.80 27.80
CA SER A 31 -21.22 33.52 26.80
C SER A 31 -21.17 32.84 25.44
N VAL A 32 -22.13 33.14 24.57
CA VAL A 32 -22.20 32.72 23.18
C VAL A 32 -20.97 33.25 22.41
N GLY A 33 -20.48 34.45 22.72
CA GLY A 33 -19.27 35.00 22.10
C GLY A 33 -18.02 34.18 22.36
N VAL A 34 -17.90 33.57 23.55
CA VAL A 34 -16.80 32.61 23.85
C VAL A 34 -16.91 31.36 23.00
N ALA A 35 -18.12 30.84 22.77
CA ALA A 35 -18.32 29.71 21.88
C ALA A 35 -17.81 30.01 20.46
N PHE A 36 -18.20 31.16 19.90
CA PHE A 36 -17.73 31.59 18.57
C PHE A 36 -16.21 31.78 18.51
N ALA A 37 -15.61 32.38 19.54
CA ALA A 37 -14.15 32.55 19.62
C ALA A 37 -13.43 31.20 19.62
N CYS A 38 -13.92 30.25 20.43
CA CYS A 38 -13.37 28.87 20.43
C CYS A 38 -13.51 28.17 19.06
N ILE A 39 -14.70 28.23 18.44
CA ILE A 39 -14.95 27.68 17.12
C ILE A 39 -13.97 28.26 16.10
N LEU A 40 -13.79 29.60 16.09
CA LEU A 40 -12.86 30.27 15.17
C LEU A 40 -11.40 29.78 15.37
N VAL A 41 -10.95 29.76 16.63
CA VAL A 41 -9.60 29.29 16.97
C VAL A 41 -9.39 27.83 16.54
N PHE A 42 -10.32 26.94 16.88
CA PHE A 42 -10.23 25.53 16.50
C PHE A 42 -10.32 25.33 14.98
N ALA A 43 -11.11 26.13 14.26
CA ALA A 43 -11.21 26.07 12.80
C ALA A 43 -9.88 26.46 12.13
N LEU A 44 -9.24 27.54 12.60
CA LEU A 44 -7.91 27.96 12.10
C LEU A 44 -6.84 26.92 12.43
N LEU A 45 -6.80 26.44 13.67
CA LEU A 45 -5.87 25.40 14.11
C LEU A 45 -6.05 24.10 13.29
N ARG A 46 -7.29 23.69 13.03
CA ARG A 46 -7.59 22.52 12.21
C ARG A 46 -6.95 22.62 10.83
N GLY A 47 -7.06 23.78 10.17
CA GLY A 47 -6.45 24.01 8.85
C GLY A 47 -4.93 23.85 8.89
N ILE A 48 -4.27 24.53 9.84
CA ILE A 48 -2.82 24.45 10.02
C ILE A 48 -2.36 23.03 10.36
N LEU A 49 -3.04 22.38 11.31
CA LEU A 49 -2.71 21.02 11.74
C LEU A 49 -2.93 19.98 10.63
N ARG A 50 -3.96 20.17 9.80
CA ARG A 50 -4.21 19.29 8.64
C ARG A 50 -3.13 19.45 7.59
N TYR A 51 -2.69 20.67 7.32
CA TYR A 51 -1.56 20.92 6.43
C TYR A 51 -0.28 20.29 6.96
N ALA A 52 0.04 20.52 8.24
CA ALA A 52 1.22 19.94 8.88
C ALA A 52 1.20 18.40 8.89
N GLU A 53 0.04 17.78 9.12
CA GLU A 53 -0.15 16.33 9.02
C GLU A 53 0.19 15.82 7.62
N GLN A 54 -0.42 16.41 6.58
CA GLN A 54 -0.19 15.99 5.20
C GLN A 54 1.27 16.20 4.79
N ALA A 55 1.83 17.37 5.07
CA ALA A 55 3.24 17.66 4.76
C ALA A 55 4.20 16.69 5.46
N SER A 56 3.94 16.36 6.73
CA SER A 56 4.76 15.40 7.49
C SER A 56 4.64 13.98 6.94
N ASN A 57 3.41 13.51 6.69
CA ASN A 57 3.16 12.17 6.16
C ASN A 57 3.85 11.96 4.81
N HIS A 58 3.71 12.91 3.88
CA HIS A 58 4.36 12.81 2.58
C HIS A 58 5.88 12.99 2.68
N SER A 59 6.38 13.89 3.54
CA SER A 59 7.83 14.03 3.73
C SER A 59 8.48 12.74 4.25
N ILE A 60 7.84 12.06 5.22
CA ILE A 60 8.31 10.77 5.74
C ILE A 60 8.24 9.70 4.65
N ALA A 61 7.10 9.62 3.95
CA ALA A 61 6.88 8.63 2.90
C ALA A 61 7.93 8.77 1.78
N PHE A 62 8.19 9.97 1.27
CA PHE A 62 9.20 10.20 0.23
C PHE A 62 10.63 9.88 0.68
N LYS A 63 10.98 10.17 1.95
CA LYS A 63 12.29 9.78 2.49
C LYS A 63 12.44 8.26 2.59
N LEU A 64 11.40 7.56 3.05
CA LEU A 64 11.39 6.10 3.10
C LEU A 64 11.46 5.49 1.71
N LEU A 65 10.74 6.07 0.74
CA LEU A 65 10.75 5.66 -0.66
C LEU A 65 12.15 5.77 -1.28
N ALA A 66 12.84 6.89 -1.02
CA ALA A 66 14.22 7.09 -1.46
C ALA A 66 15.16 6.05 -0.82
N LEU A 67 15.01 5.78 0.49
CA LEU A 67 15.82 4.79 1.19
C LEU A 67 15.58 3.37 0.67
N ILE A 68 14.32 2.96 0.48
CA ILE A 68 13.98 1.64 -0.05
C ILE A 68 14.53 1.50 -1.48
N ARG A 69 14.40 2.53 -2.31
CA ARG A 69 14.92 2.53 -3.69
C ARG A 69 16.42 2.38 -3.72
N ASP A 70 17.14 3.03 -2.84
CA ASP A 70 18.60 2.89 -2.70
C ASP A 70 18.99 1.47 -2.26
N GLN A 71 18.30 0.90 -1.27
CA GLN A 71 18.54 -0.47 -0.81
C GLN A 71 18.25 -1.51 -1.91
N VAL A 72 17.13 -1.36 -2.62
CA VAL A 72 16.77 -2.26 -3.75
C VAL A 72 17.80 -2.14 -4.86
N PHE A 73 18.22 -0.93 -5.21
CA PHE A 73 19.28 -0.74 -6.22
C PHE A 73 20.60 -1.37 -5.78
N GLY A 74 20.98 -1.22 -4.51
CA GLY A 74 22.14 -1.89 -3.93
C GLY A 74 22.05 -3.42 -4.00
N ALA A 75 20.87 -3.99 -3.72
CA ALA A 75 20.62 -5.42 -3.85
C ALA A 75 20.71 -5.88 -5.30
N LEU A 76 20.05 -5.21 -6.23
CA LEU A 76 20.12 -5.52 -7.66
C LEU A 76 21.56 -5.49 -8.19
N ARG A 77 22.36 -4.51 -7.75
CA ARG A 77 23.77 -4.42 -8.12
C ARG A 77 24.58 -5.63 -7.63
N ARG A 78 24.31 -6.14 -6.43
CA ARG A 78 24.96 -7.36 -5.89
C ARG A 78 24.51 -8.63 -6.61
N LEU A 79 23.25 -8.66 -7.08
CA LEU A 79 22.68 -9.79 -7.79
C LEU A 79 23.09 -9.87 -9.27
N THR A 80 23.56 -8.74 -9.83
CA THR A 80 23.99 -8.62 -11.23
C THR A 80 25.36 -9.31 -11.44
N PRO A 81 25.59 -9.97 -12.60
CA PRO A 81 24.63 -10.24 -13.65
C PRO A 81 23.86 -11.55 -13.45
N ALA A 82 24.38 -12.47 -12.65
CA ALA A 82 23.98 -13.86 -12.60
C ALA A 82 22.49 -14.08 -12.30
N LYS A 83 21.98 -13.44 -11.24
CA LYS A 83 20.60 -13.61 -10.80
C LYS A 83 19.59 -12.79 -11.62
N LEU A 84 20.04 -11.74 -12.30
CA LEU A 84 19.16 -10.91 -13.12
C LEU A 84 19.13 -11.36 -14.59
N GLU A 85 20.07 -12.21 -15.01
CA GLU A 85 20.07 -12.78 -16.35
C GLU A 85 18.85 -13.69 -16.55
N GLY A 86 18.04 -13.38 -17.57
CA GLY A 86 16.80 -14.12 -17.84
C GLY A 86 15.56 -13.61 -17.11
N ARG A 87 15.67 -12.62 -16.23
CA ARG A 87 14.50 -11.91 -15.67
C ARG A 87 13.95 -10.90 -16.69
N ASP A 88 12.63 -10.71 -16.66
CA ASP A 88 12.02 -9.70 -17.51
C ASP A 88 12.42 -8.29 -17.02
N ARG A 89 12.96 -7.48 -17.94
CA ARG A 89 13.35 -6.11 -17.65
C ARG A 89 12.15 -5.24 -17.23
N GLY A 90 10.97 -5.52 -17.80
CA GLY A 90 9.73 -4.83 -17.46
C GLY A 90 9.31 -5.11 -16.01
N ASP A 91 9.47 -6.34 -15.55
CA ASP A 91 9.18 -6.72 -14.16
C ASP A 91 10.13 -6.02 -13.17
N LEU A 92 11.43 -5.95 -13.48
CA LEU A 92 12.41 -5.21 -12.65
C LEU A 92 12.10 -3.70 -12.60
N ILE A 93 11.72 -3.11 -13.73
CA ILE A 93 11.32 -1.69 -13.77
C ILE A 93 10.05 -1.49 -12.93
N SER A 94 9.04 -2.35 -13.08
CA SER A 94 7.81 -2.30 -12.29
C SER A 94 8.09 -2.40 -10.79
N LEU A 95 9.03 -3.26 -10.38
CA LEU A 95 9.42 -3.40 -8.99
C LEU A 95 10.05 -2.11 -8.43
N ILE A 96 10.98 -1.48 -9.18
CA ILE A 96 11.66 -0.25 -8.73
C ILE A 96 10.72 0.96 -8.73
N THR A 97 9.67 0.95 -9.56
CA THR A 97 8.72 2.05 -9.68
C THR A 97 7.43 1.74 -8.92
N ALA A 98 6.52 0.98 -9.51
CA ALA A 98 5.17 0.78 -9.03
C ALA A 98 5.10 0.06 -7.66
N ASP A 99 5.95 -0.94 -7.41
CA ASP A 99 5.91 -1.67 -6.14
C ASP A 99 6.44 -0.83 -4.98
N ILE A 100 7.53 -0.10 -5.21
CA ILE A 100 8.05 0.81 -4.18
C ILE A 100 7.06 1.95 -3.94
N GLU A 101 6.42 2.52 -4.97
CA GLU A 101 5.37 3.53 -4.82
C GLU A 101 4.15 3.01 -4.05
N ALA A 102 3.79 1.73 -4.22
CA ALA A 102 2.72 1.12 -3.42
C ALA A 102 3.04 1.10 -1.91
N LEU A 103 4.33 1.04 -1.52
CA LEU A 103 4.77 1.13 -0.13
C LEU A 103 4.61 2.55 0.43
N GLU A 104 4.73 3.60 -0.39
CA GLU A 104 4.41 4.97 0.02
C GLU A 104 2.97 5.07 0.52
N VAL A 105 2.03 4.53 -0.26
CA VAL A 105 0.61 4.50 0.12
C VAL A 105 0.40 3.83 1.48
N PHE A 106 1.14 2.77 1.77
CA PHE A 106 1.09 2.10 3.07
C PHE A 106 1.52 3.03 4.22
N TYR A 107 2.66 3.67 4.10
CA TYR A 107 3.18 4.53 5.17
C TYR A 107 2.34 5.79 5.36
N ALA A 108 2.00 6.49 4.27
CA ALA A 108 1.27 7.74 4.33
C ALA A 108 -0.21 7.58 4.68
N HIS A 109 -0.85 6.50 4.18
CA HIS A 109 -2.30 6.34 4.23
C HIS A 109 -2.78 5.16 5.07
N THR A 110 -1.90 4.41 5.74
CA THR A 110 -2.31 3.28 6.58
C THR A 110 -1.90 3.46 8.03
N ILE A 111 -0.61 3.64 8.31
CA ILE A 111 -0.10 3.69 9.69
C ILE A 111 -0.66 4.91 10.43
N SER A 112 -0.55 6.10 9.84
CA SER A 112 -1.02 7.34 10.45
C SER A 112 -2.53 7.33 10.72
N PRO A 113 -3.43 6.97 9.78
CA PRO A 113 -4.86 6.84 10.04
C PRO A 113 -5.22 5.82 11.12
N ILE A 114 -4.52 4.67 11.19
CA ILE A 114 -4.77 3.67 12.24
C ILE A 114 -4.48 4.27 13.61
N CYS A 115 -3.30 4.87 13.81
CA CYS A 115 -2.94 5.49 15.08
C CYS A 115 -3.91 6.62 15.46
N ILE A 116 -4.30 7.44 14.50
CA ILE A 116 -5.26 8.53 14.71
C ILE A 116 -6.62 7.96 15.13
N ALA A 117 -7.13 6.96 14.42
CA ALA A 117 -8.43 6.36 14.72
C ALA A 117 -8.46 5.76 16.13
N VAL A 118 -7.42 5.00 16.52
CA VAL A 118 -7.36 4.41 17.87
C VAL A 118 -7.32 5.49 18.94
N ILE A 119 -6.42 6.47 18.83
CA ILE A 119 -6.25 7.50 19.86
C ILE A 119 -7.51 8.36 19.97
N VAL A 120 -8.07 8.80 18.83
CA VAL A 120 -9.29 9.64 18.85
C VAL A 120 -10.47 8.85 19.41
N SER A 121 -10.66 7.59 19.03
CA SER A 121 -11.75 6.74 19.55
C SER A 121 -11.65 6.55 21.07
N VAL A 122 -10.46 6.25 21.58
CA VAL A 122 -10.26 6.05 23.02
C VAL A 122 -10.53 7.36 23.79
N VAL A 123 -9.95 8.48 23.35
CA VAL A 123 -10.13 9.77 24.03
C VAL A 123 -11.59 10.22 23.98
N MET A 124 -12.28 10.05 22.84
CA MET A 124 -13.68 10.45 22.71
C MET A 124 -14.61 9.53 23.50
N ALA A 125 -14.32 8.23 23.58
CA ALA A 125 -15.08 7.32 24.47
C ALA A 125 -14.90 7.70 25.96
N CYS A 126 -13.67 8.03 26.39
CA CYS A 126 -13.41 8.53 27.73
C CYS A 126 -14.10 9.87 27.99
N PHE A 127 -14.10 10.78 27.02
CA PHE A 127 -14.78 12.07 27.11
C PHE A 127 -16.30 11.90 27.31
N MET A 128 -16.96 11.09 26.47
CA MET A 128 -18.39 10.80 26.65
C MET A 128 -18.65 10.00 27.93
N GLY A 129 -17.73 9.12 28.31
CA GLY A 129 -17.77 8.37 29.57
C GLY A 129 -17.68 9.25 30.83
N SER A 130 -17.11 10.45 30.73
CA SER A 130 -17.08 11.41 31.85
C SER A 130 -18.44 11.99 32.21
N TYR A 131 -19.42 11.97 31.28
CA TYR A 131 -20.80 12.31 31.56
C TYR A 131 -21.58 11.14 32.15
N ALA A 132 -21.46 9.97 31.55
CA ALA A 132 -21.94 8.68 32.08
C ALA A 132 -21.14 7.53 31.47
N SER A 133 -20.71 6.56 32.28
CA SER A 133 -19.90 5.42 31.83
C SER A 133 -20.57 4.63 30.68
N LEU A 134 -21.90 4.57 30.68
CA LEU A 134 -22.68 3.88 29.66
C LEU A 134 -22.57 4.57 28.28
N LEU A 135 -22.48 5.90 28.23
CA LEU A 135 -22.27 6.65 26.98
C LEU A 135 -20.87 6.39 26.39
N GLY A 136 -19.86 6.35 27.25
CA GLY A 136 -18.50 6.01 26.84
C GLY A 136 -18.39 4.59 26.31
N LEU A 137 -19.02 3.62 26.97
CA LEU A 137 -19.06 2.22 26.54
C LEU A 137 -19.78 2.08 25.17
N TYR A 138 -20.92 2.76 25.03
CA TYR A 138 -21.66 2.78 23.77
C TYR A 138 -20.82 3.38 22.64
N ALA A 139 -20.12 4.48 22.87
CA ALA A 139 -19.23 5.10 21.90
C ALA A 139 -18.07 4.14 21.49
N ALA A 140 -17.45 3.50 22.46
CA ALA A 140 -16.40 2.51 22.20
C ALA A 140 -16.92 1.33 21.32
N LEU A 141 -18.14 0.85 21.62
CA LEU A 141 -18.81 -0.17 20.81
C LEU A 141 -19.10 0.34 19.39
N ALA A 142 -19.60 1.58 19.25
CA ALA A 142 -19.88 2.19 17.97
C ALA A 142 -18.60 2.31 17.10
N TYR A 143 -17.49 2.77 17.67
CA TYR A 143 -16.22 2.82 16.97
C TYR A 143 -15.70 1.44 16.58
N ALA A 144 -15.87 0.42 17.43
CA ALA A 144 -15.48 -0.95 17.10
C ALA A 144 -16.33 -1.52 15.95
N ILE A 145 -17.64 -1.26 15.93
CA ILE A 145 -18.54 -1.71 14.86
C ILE A 145 -18.10 -1.09 13.52
N ILE A 146 -17.87 0.23 13.47
CA ILE A 146 -17.49 0.91 12.23
C ILE A 146 -16.05 0.61 11.83
N GLY A 147 -15.10 0.60 12.78
CA GLY A 147 -13.67 0.43 12.49
C GLY A 147 -13.24 -1.01 12.21
N ILE A 148 -13.95 -1.99 12.74
CA ILE A 148 -13.60 -3.42 12.62
C ILE A 148 -14.73 -4.20 11.97
N GLY A 149 -15.95 -4.09 12.49
CA GLY A 149 -17.09 -4.90 12.07
C GLY A 149 -17.44 -4.69 10.60
N VAL A 150 -17.62 -3.45 10.19
CA VAL A 150 -17.97 -3.10 8.79
C VAL A 150 -16.86 -3.51 7.80
N PRO A 151 -15.57 -3.20 8.01
CA PRO A 151 -14.51 -3.63 7.10
C PRO A 151 -14.41 -5.15 6.96
N VAL A 152 -14.53 -5.89 8.06
CA VAL A 152 -14.48 -7.36 8.04
C VAL A 152 -15.64 -7.95 7.26
N ALA A 153 -16.85 -7.39 7.41
CA ALA A 153 -18.02 -7.81 6.65
C ALA A 153 -17.88 -7.48 5.15
N ALA A 154 -17.41 -6.28 4.82
CA ALA A 154 -17.21 -5.81 3.44
C ALA A 154 -16.11 -6.62 2.71
N ALA A 155 -15.02 -6.97 3.39
CA ALA A 155 -13.91 -7.71 2.81
C ALA A 155 -14.33 -9.11 2.30
N LYS A 156 -15.27 -9.78 2.98
CA LYS A 156 -15.79 -11.09 2.56
C LYS A 156 -16.56 -11.02 1.23
N GLY A 157 -17.25 -9.91 0.97
CA GLY A 157 -18.07 -9.75 -0.25
C GLY A 157 -17.29 -9.26 -1.48
N SER A 158 -16.29 -8.41 -1.31
CA SER A 158 -15.64 -7.70 -2.41
C SER A 158 -14.37 -8.38 -2.94
N ARG A 159 -13.75 -9.30 -2.19
CA ARG A 159 -12.46 -9.91 -2.52
C ARG A 159 -12.46 -10.60 -3.88
N LYS A 160 -13.43 -11.48 -4.12
CA LYS A 160 -13.54 -12.26 -5.37
C LYS A 160 -13.76 -11.35 -6.59
N SER A 161 -14.59 -10.32 -6.44
CA SER A 161 -14.84 -9.35 -7.52
C SER A 161 -13.59 -8.54 -7.88
N GLY A 162 -12.80 -8.15 -6.89
CA GLY A 162 -11.54 -7.43 -7.12
C GLY A 162 -10.45 -8.33 -7.75
N GLU A 163 -10.38 -9.60 -7.39
CA GLU A 163 -9.47 -10.58 -7.99
C GLU A 163 -9.83 -10.82 -9.46
N ASN A 164 -11.12 -11.04 -9.76
CA ASN A 164 -11.60 -11.23 -11.12
C ASN A 164 -11.34 -10.01 -12.01
N PHE A 165 -11.65 -8.81 -11.52
CA PHE A 165 -11.38 -7.57 -12.27
C PHE A 165 -9.90 -7.42 -12.63
N ARG A 166 -8.98 -7.69 -11.68
CA ARG A 166 -7.52 -7.60 -11.93
C ARG A 166 -7.04 -8.64 -12.94
N ALA A 167 -7.57 -9.86 -12.89
CA ALA A 167 -7.25 -10.92 -13.85
C ALA A 167 -7.69 -10.55 -15.27
N GLU A 168 -8.92 -10.07 -15.44
CA GLU A 168 -9.46 -9.63 -16.74
C GLU A 168 -8.74 -8.39 -17.28
N PHE A 169 -8.41 -7.43 -16.40
CA PHE A 169 -7.62 -6.25 -16.77
C PHE A 169 -6.22 -6.64 -17.26
N GLY A 170 -5.55 -7.57 -16.55
CA GLY A 170 -4.27 -8.11 -16.98
C GLY A 170 -4.34 -8.83 -18.33
N ALA A 171 -5.38 -9.63 -18.55
CA ALA A 171 -5.60 -10.34 -19.80
C ALA A 171 -5.89 -9.37 -20.98
N LEU A 172 -6.66 -8.30 -20.75
CA LEU A 172 -6.88 -7.26 -21.75
C LEU A 172 -5.58 -6.53 -22.10
N ASN A 173 -4.82 -6.12 -21.09
CA ASN A 173 -3.54 -5.42 -21.33
C ASN A 173 -2.54 -6.30 -22.10
N GLY A 174 -2.43 -7.58 -21.76
CA GLY A 174 -1.62 -8.54 -22.51
C GLY A 174 -2.07 -8.64 -23.96
N PHE A 175 -3.39 -8.77 -24.21
CA PHE A 175 -3.94 -8.86 -25.55
C PHE A 175 -3.74 -7.59 -26.39
N VAL A 176 -3.88 -6.40 -25.77
CA VAL A 176 -3.61 -5.12 -26.44
C VAL A 176 -2.11 -5.00 -26.80
N LEU A 177 -1.23 -5.37 -25.87
CA LEU A 177 0.21 -5.34 -26.09
C LEU A 177 0.62 -6.29 -27.23
N ASP A 178 0.08 -7.51 -27.26
CA ASP A 178 0.32 -8.47 -28.36
C ASP A 178 -0.22 -7.94 -29.68
N SER A 179 -1.39 -7.30 -29.66
CA SER A 179 -1.96 -6.69 -30.88
C SER A 179 -1.11 -5.54 -31.42
N LEU A 180 -0.52 -4.73 -30.51
CA LEU A 180 0.41 -3.65 -30.91
C LEU A 180 1.74 -4.21 -31.44
N ARG A 181 2.28 -5.25 -30.82
CA ARG A 181 3.51 -5.90 -31.28
C ARG A 181 3.31 -6.56 -32.64
N GLY A 182 2.15 -7.21 -32.86
CA GLY A 182 1.77 -7.86 -34.11
C GLY A 182 0.98 -6.96 -35.08
N VAL A 183 1.08 -5.62 -34.97
CA VAL A 183 0.31 -4.71 -35.82
C VAL A 183 0.68 -4.84 -37.30
N ARG A 184 1.95 -5.09 -37.61
CA ARG A 184 2.43 -5.30 -38.99
C ARG A 184 1.80 -6.55 -39.61
N GLU A 185 1.76 -7.64 -38.88
CA GLU A 185 1.14 -8.90 -39.28
C GLU A 185 -0.38 -8.72 -39.43
N SER A 186 -1.02 -8.03 -38.48
CA SER A 186 -2.46 -7.73 -38.58
C SER A 186 -2.82 -6.90 -39.81
N LEU A 187 -1.98 -5.95 -40.20
CA LEU A 187 -2.16 -5.17 -41.43
C LEU A 187 -1.91 -6.02 -42.66
N GLN A 188 -0.87 -6.87 -42.66
CA GLN A 188 -0.53 -7.75 -43.80
C GLN A 188 -1.63 -8.76 -44.11
N TYR A 189 -2.27 -9.30 -43.06
CA TYR A 189 -3.35 -10.28 -43.18
C TYR A 189 -4.75 -9.65 -43.18
N ASN A 190 -4.84 -8.32 -43.17
CA ASN A 190 -6.12 -7.58 -43.12
C ASN A 190 -7.04 -7.97 -41.94
N ASP A 191 -6.44 -8.34 -40.78
CA ASP A 191 -7.13 -8.81 -39.57
C ASP A 191 -7.46 -7.67 -38.57
N GLY A 192 -7.17 -6.42 -38.91
CA GLY A 192 -7.30 -5.28 -38.00
C GLY A 192 -8.71 -5.07 -37.45
N ALA A 193 -9.74 -5.23 -38.30
CA ALA A 193 -11.14 -5.09 -37.86
C ALA A 193 -11.55 -6.19 -36.87
N HIS A 194 -11.10 -7.43 -37.06
CA HIS A 194 -11.36 -8.53 -36.16
C HIS A 194 -10.64 -8.33 -34.80
N ARG A 195 -9.38 -7.91 -34.81
CA ARG A 195 -8.63 -7.55 -33.61
C ARG A 195 -9.30 -6.44 -32.81
N LEU A 196 -9.75 -5.38 -33.48
CA LEU A 196 -10.48 -4.30 -32.84
C LEU A 196 -11.79 -4.77 -32.21
N ALA A 197 -12.55 -5.62 -32.90
CA ALA A 197 -13.76 -6.21 -32.35
C ALA A 197 -13.48 -7.05 -31.08
N GLN A 198 -12.39 -7.83 -31.06
CA GLN A 198 -11.98 -8.59 -29.89
C GLN A 198 -11.55 -7.68 -28.71
N ILE A 199 -10.83 -6.58 -28.99
CA ILE A 199 -10.48 -5.59 -27.96
C ILE A 199 -11.75 -4.99 -27.36
N ASN A 200 -12.69 -4.55 -28.19
CA ASN A 200 -13.96 -3.98 -27.74
C ASN A 200 -14.76 -4.97 -26.89
N GLN A 201 -14.90 -6.21 -27.33
CA GLN A 201 -15.60 -7.26 -26.58
C GLN A 201 -14.99 -7.51 -25.20
N ARG A 202 -13.65 -7.57 -25.11
CA ARG A 202 -12.93 -7.72 -23.82
C ARG A 202 -13.08 -6.48 -22.94
N THR A 203 -13.07 -5.28 -23.55
CA THR A 203 -13.29 -4.01 -22.84
C THR A 203 -14.69 -3.95 -22.25
N ASP A 204 -15.72 -4.36 -23.00
CA ASP A 204 -17.11 -4.41 -22.52
C ASP A 204 -17.27 -5.42 -21.36
N ALA A 205 -16.65 -6.59 -21.47
CA ALA A 205 -16.62 -7.58 -20.38
C ALA A 205 -15.95 -7.02 -19.12
N LEU A 206 -14.82 -6.33 -19.28
CA LEU A 206 -14.10 -5.66 -18.18
C LEU A 206 -14.94 -4.54 -17.55
N ALA A 207 -15.61 -3.71 -18.36
CA ALA A 207 -16.52 -2.66 -17.88
C ALA A 207 -17.66 -3.24 -17.03
N GLY A 208 -18.18 -4.40 -17.39
CA GLY A 208 -19.16 -5.15 -16.60
C GLY A 208 -18.61 -5.57 -15.21
N GLN A 209 -17.36 -6.03 -15.15
CA GLN A 209 -16.70 -6.38 -13.88
C GLN A 209 -16.39 -5.13 -13.03
N GLU A 210 -15.93 -4.06 -13.65
CA GLU A 210 -15.69 -2.78 -12.99
C GLU A 210 -16.95 -2.22 -12.35
N ARG A 211 -18.07 -2.26 -13.10
CA ARG A 211 -19.38 -1.84 -12.60
C ARG A 211 -19.77 -2.63 -11.34
N ARG A 212 -19.66 -3.95 -11.35
CA ARG A 212 -19.96 -4.80 -10.18
C ARG A 212 -19.07 -4.46 -8.99
N LEU A 213 -17.79 -4.20 -9.22
CA LEU A 213 -16.85 -3.80 -8.17
C LEU A 213 -17.23 -2.44 -7.57
N LYS A 214 -17.59 -1.46 -8.40
CA LYS A 214 -18.06 -0.13 -7.95
C LYS A 214 -19.40 -0.19 -7.23
N GLU A 215 -20.34 -1.00 -7.70
CA GLU A 215 -21.62 -1.25 -7.04
C GLU A 215 -21.43 -1.88 -5.65
N ALA A 216 -20.54 -2.86 -5.53
CA ALA A 216 -20.20 -3.46 -4.23
C ALA A 216 -19.57 -2.42 -3.28
N GLY A 217 -18.67 -1.56 -3.77
CA GLY A 217 -18.08 -0.47 -3.00
C GLY A 217 -19.13 0.57 -2.57
N GLY A 218 -20.01 0.97 -3.49
CA GLY A 218 -21.11 1.90 -3.20
C GLY A 218 -22.08 1.34 -2.16
N THR A 219 -22.42 0.05 -2.28
CA THR A 219 -23.27 -0.63 -1.29
C THR A 219 -22.60 -0.68 0.09
N ALA A 220 -21.32 -1.00 0.14
CA ALA A 220 -20.58 -0.99 1.41
C ALA A 220 -20.56 0.40 2.07
N GLN A 221 -20.38 1.46 1.28
CA GLN A 221 -20.43 2.84 1.77
C GLN A 221 -21.83 3.24 2.25
N ALA A 222 -22.89 2.85 1.53
CA ALA A 222 -24.27 3.10 1.93
C ALA A 222 -24.62 2.37 3.23
N VAL A 223 -24.21 1.12 3.37
CA VAL A 223 -24.38 0.33 4.62
C VAL A 223 -23.61 1.00 5.77
N THR A 224 -22.38 1.42 5.55
CA THR A 224 -21.60 2.15 6.58
C THR A 224 -22.33 3.41 7.04
N GLY A 225 -22.83 4.23 6.10
CA GLY A 225 -23.62 5.43 6.43
C GLY A 225 -24.90 5.12 7.21
N ALA A 226 -25.63 4.08 6.80
CA ALA A 226 -26.84 3.64 7.50
C ALA A 226 -26.54 3.16 8.93
N VAL A 227 -25.45 2.38 9.12
CA VAL A 227 -25.03 1.93 10.45
C VAL A 227 -24.63 3.10 11.33
N ILE A 228 -23.90 4.10 10.80
CA ILE A 228 -23.56 5.33 11.54
C ILE A 228 -24.83 6.05 12.02
N LEU A 229 -25.80 6.26 11.13
CA LEU A 229 -27.07 6.92 11.48
C LEU A 229 -27.84 6.13 12.57
N LEU A 230 -27.84 4.80 12.50
CA LEU A 230 -28.45 3.96 13.53
C LEU A 230 -27.72 4.06 14.87
N LEU A 231 -26.39 4.12 14.87
CA LEU A 231 -25.59 4.32 16.07
C LEU A 231 -25.81 5.73 16.67
N ASP A 232 -25.91 6.77 15.83
CA ASP A 232 -26.23 8.12 16.28
C ASP A 232 -27.65 8.19 16.89
N ALA A 233 -28.64 7.56 16.25
CA ALA A 233 -30.00 7.48 16.79
C ALA A 233 -30.02 6.69 18.10
N GLY A 234 -29.25 5.62 18.20
CA GLY A 234 -29.09 4.85 19.45
C GLY A 234 -28.44 5.67 20.56
N MET A 235 -27.40 6.47 20.24
CA MET A 235 -26.80 7.39 21.20
C MET A 235 -27.82 8.45 21.68
N LEU A 236 -28.61 8.99 20.76
CA LEU A 236 -29.67 9.96 21.11
C LEU A 236 -30.72 9.34 22.04
N ALA A 237 -31.17 8.10 21.75
CA ALA A 237 -32.12 7.38 22.60
C ALA A 237 -31.52 7.07 23.99
N LEU A 238 -30.27 6.62 24.04
CA LEU A 238 -29.56 6.33 25.27
C LEU A 238 -29.33 7.61 26.11
N ALA A 239 -28.80 8.66 25.50
CA ALA A 239 -28.57 9.93 26.18
C ALA A 239 -29.90 10.58 26.65
N GLY A 240 -30.95 10.46 25.83
CA GLY A 240 -32.31 10.92 26.20
C GLY A 240 -32.88 10.13 27.38
N SER A 241 -32.71 8.83 27.42
CA SER A 241 -33.17 7.99 28.56
C SER A 241 -32.44 8.33 29.86
N LEU A 242 -31.12 8.52 29.80
CA LEU A 242 -30.32 8.93 30.96
C LEU A 242 -30.65 10.32 31.44
N PHE A 243 -30.98 11.26 30.54
CA PHE A 243 -31.47 12.57 30.87
C PHE A 243 -32.85 12.52 31.57
N MET A 244 -33.79 11.76 31.03
CA MET A 244 -35.12 11.57 31.64
C MET A 244 -35.05 10.89 33.01
N ALA A 245 -34.05 10.01 33.22
CA ALA A 245 -33.76 9.40 34.51
C ALA A 245 -33.04 10.33 35.49
N GLY A 246 -32.70 11.58 35.08
CA GLY A 246 -31.94 12.53 35.89
C GLY A 246 -30.46 12.16 36.14
N ALA A 247 -29.92 11.17 35.38
CA ALA A 247 -28.53 10.70 35.53
C ALA A 247 -27.52 11.67 34.89
N ILE A 248 -27.92 12.41 33.86
CA ILE A 248 -27.09 13.42 33.17
C ILE A 248 -27.88 14.70 32.93
N GLY A 249 -27.20 15.84 32.80
CA GLY A 249 -27.82 17.12 32.40
C GLY A 249 -28.09 17.18 30.89
N VAL A 250 -28.81 18.23 30.46
CA VAL A 250 -29.07 18.52 29.05
C VAL A 250 -27.77 18.68 28.26
N ASP A 251 -26.77 19.28 28.88
CA ASP A 251 -25.42 19.45 28.34
C ASP A 251 -24.77 18.08 28.02
N GLY A 252 -24.81 17.14 28.97
CA GLY A 252 -24.31 15.81 28.78
C GLY A 252 -25.04 15.06 27.67
N ALA A 253 -26.37 15.18 27.58
CA ALA A 253 -27.16 14.55 26.54
C ALA A 253 -26.82 15.10 25.14
N LEU A 254 -26.87 16.43 24.98
CA LEU A 254 -26.59 17.07 23.69
C LEU A 254 -25.15 16.85 23.24
N VAL A 255 -24.18 17.04 24.15
CA VAL A 255 -22.75 16.96 23.83
C VAL A 255 -22.37 15.54 23.46
N SER A 256 -22.88 14.51 24.13
CA SER A 256 -22.56 13.13 23.80
C SER A 256 -23.02 12.73 22.39
N VAL A 257 -24.21 13.17 21.98
CA VAL A 257 -24.73 12.93 20.63
C VAL A 257 -23.87 13.64 19.58
N VAL A 258 -23.63 14.94 19.77
CA VAL A 258 -22.84 15.75 18.83
C VAL A 258 -21.40 15.29 18.75
N ALA A 259 -20.82 14.85 19.88
CA ALA A 259 -19.48 14.32 19.94
C ALA A 259 -19.34 13.01 19.15
N LEU A 260 -20.30 12.07 19.29
CA LEU A 260 -20.29 10.82 18.54
C LEU A 260 -20.42 11.10 17.03
N MET A 261 -21.45 11.88 16.62
CA MET A 261 -21.69 12.23 15.22
C MET A 261 -20.46 12.84 14.53
N SER A 262 -19.70 13.67 15.25
CA SER A 262 -18.57 14.41 14.68
C SER A 262 -17.24 13.65 14.75
N SER A 263 -17.17 12.56 15.48
CA SER A 263 -15.90 11.83 15.73
C SER A 263 -15.70 10.56 14.91
N PHE A 264 -16.64 10.17 14.06
CA PHE A 264 -16.50 8.99 13.20
C PHE A 264 -15.45 9.13 12.09
N GLY A 265 -15.04 10.35 11.71
CA GLY A 265 -14.14 10.61 10.59
C GLY A 265 -12.90 9.72 10.55
N PRO A 266 -12.07 9.63 11.61
CA PRO A 266 -10.90 8.75 11.63
C PRO A 266 -11.24 7.27 11.48
N VAL A 267 -12.36 6.82 12.04
CA VAL A 267 -12.79 5.42 12.00
C VAL A 267 -13.30 5.04 10.60
N ILE A 268 -14.00 5.96 9.92
CA ILE A 268 -14.41 5.79 8.51
C ILE A 268 -13.17 5.73 7.62
N ALA A 269 -12.16 6.57 7.85
CA ALA A 269 -10.90 6.50 7.11
C ALA A 269 -10.24 5.12 7.27
N LEU A 270 -10.23 4.57 8.49
CA LEU A 270 -9.74 3.21 8.76
C LEU A 270 -10.55 2.14 8.01
N ALA A 271 -11.88 2.27 7.99
CA ALA A 271 -12.75 1.32 7.29
C ALA A 271 -12.47 1.24 5.78
N ASN A 272 -12.05 2.34 5.17
CA ASN A 272 -11.75 2.42 3.75
C ASN A 272 -10.35 1.88 3.36
N LEU A 273 -9.47 1.56 4.31
CA LEU A 273 -8.13 1.06 4.03
C LEU A 273 -8.09 -0.37 3.48
N GLY A 274 -9.11 -1.18 3.76
CA GLY A 274 -9.09 -2.63 3.51
C GLY A 274 -8.87 -3.05 2.06
N THR A 275 -9.23 -2.22 1.08
CA THR A 275 -9.14 -2.56 -0.35
C THR A 275 -7.74 -2.35 -0.95
N GLY A 276 -6.92 -1.47 -0.36
CA GLY A 276 -5.57 -1.15 -0.85
C GLY A 276 -4.46 -2.02 -0.25
N LEU A 277 -4.66 -2.50 0.98
CA LEU A 277 -3.60 -3.18 1.75
C LEU A 277 -3.09 -4.46 1.10
N GLN A 278 -3.94 -5.25 0.46
CA GLN A 278 -3.54 -6.52 -0.14
C GLN A 278 -2.55 -6.33 -1.30
N SER A 279 -2.78 -5.33 -2.15
CA SER A 279 -1.84 -5.00 -3.24
C SER A 279 -0.52 -4.46 -2.71
N THR A 280 -0.57 -3.66 -1.65
CA THR A 280 0.62 -3.12 -0.99
C THR A 280 1.46 -4.22 -0.32
N PHE A 281 0.82 -5.20 0.35
CA PHE A 281 1.56 -6.35 0.90
C PHE A 281 2.19 -7.23 -0.19
N ALA A 282 1.49 -7.43 -1.32
CA ALA A 282 2.07 -8.15 -2.44
C ALA A 282 3.30 -7.42 -3.03
N ALA A 283 3.23 -6.11 -3.19
CA ALA A 283 4.34 -5.27 -3.62
C ALA A 283 5.50 -5.32 -2.59
N GLY A 284 5.19 -5.22 -1.30
CA GLY A 284 6.15 -5.34 -0.22
C GLY A 284 6.90 -6.67 -0.22
N ASN A 285 6.20 -7.78 -0.40
CA ASN A 285 6.82 -9.10 -0.49
C ASN A 285 7.79 -9.18 -1.68
N ARG A 286 7.41 -8.68 -2.87
CA ARG A 286 8.32 -8.66 -4.03
C ARG A 286 9.58 -7.83 -3.78
N VAL A 287 9.46 -6.71 -3.09
CA VAL A 287 10.62 -5.89 -2.69
C VAL A 287 11.50 -6.64 -1.69
N LEU A 288 10.92 -7.28 -0.68
CA LEU A 288 11.64 -8.09 0.31
C LEU A 288 12.34 -9.29 -0.34
N ASP A 289 11.69 -9.99 -1.28
CA ASP A 289 12.28 -11.11 -2.01
C ASP A 289 13.59 -10.70 -2.71
N ILE A 290 13.65 -9.49 -3.30
CA ILE A 290 14.88 -8.97 -3.91
C ILE A 290 15.94 -8.60 -2.86
N LEU A 291 15.53 -8.00 -1.73
CA LEU A 291 16.46 -7.60 -0.67
C LEU A 291 17.11 -8.80 0.02
N ASP A 292 16.33 -9.88 0.20
CA ASP A 292 16.74 -11.11 0.87
C ASP A 292 17.44 -12.11 -0.05
N GLU A 293 17.36 -11.89 -1.39
CA GLU A 293 17.96 -12.78 -2.37
C GLU A 293 19.49 -12.81 -2.23
N GLN A 294 20.03 -14.02 -2.17
CA GLN A 294 21.48 -14.21 -2.05
C GLN A 294 22.16 -14.09 -3.42
N PRO A 295 23.29 -13.38 -3.51
CA PRO A 295 24.07 -13.31 -4.74
C PRO A 295 24.59 -14.69 -5.14
N ALA A 296 24.75 -14.91 -6.46
CA ALA A 296 25.25 -16.18 -6.99
C ALA A 296 26.71 -16.42 -6.63
N VAL A 297 27.47 -15.36 -6.40
CA VAL A 297 28.90 -15.41 -6.08
C VAL A 297 29.15 -14.57 -4.84
N ARG A 298 29.95 -15.09 -3.92
CA ARG A 298 30.34 -14.34 -2.71
C ARG A 298 31.30 -13.21 -3.09
N GLU A 299 30.99 -12.00 -2.64
CA GLU A 299 31.89 -10.85 -2.76
C GLU A 299 33.14 -11.05 -1.89
N VAL A 300 34.32 -10.82 -2.48
CA VAL A 300 35.60 -10.89 -1.77
C VAL A 300 36.01 -9.46 -1.43
N THR A 301 35.96 -9.12 -0.14
CA THR A 301 36.32 -7.80 0.36
C THR A 301 37.76 -7.71 0.90
N ASP A 302 38.36 -8.86 1.15
CA ASP A 302 39.69 -9.03 1.74
C ASP A 302 40.70 -9.69 0.77
N GLY A 303 40.44 -9.60 -0.54
CA GLY A 303 41.30 -10.13 -1.60
C GLY A 303 42.69 -9.47 -1.60
N ARG A 304 43.71 -10.24 -1.97
CA ARG A 304 45.06 -9.70 -2.16
C ARG A 304 45.14 -8.99 -3.52
N ASP A 305 45.82 -7.89 -3.60
CA ASP A 305 46.21 -7.27 -4.86
C ASP A 305 47.15 -8.23 -5.60
N ILE A 306 46.72 -8.64 -6.79
CA ILE A 306 47.52 -9.52 -7.65
C ILE A 306 47.83 -8.83 -8.97
N VAL A 307 49.04 -9.07 -9.48
CA VAL A 307 49.39 -8.73 -10.85
C VAL A 307 48.92 -9.86 -11.73
N PHE A 308 48.19 -9.55 -12.80
CA PHE A 308 47.71 -10.57 -13.74
C PHE A 308 48.89 -11.25 -14.42
N ARG A 309 49.01 -12.56 -14.27
CA ARG A 309 50.05 -13.40 -14.91
C ARG A 309 49.48 -14.52 -15.80
N GLY A 310 48.21 -14.42 -16.12
CA GLY A 310 47.46 -15.40 -16.87
C GLY A 310 46.27 -15.94 -16.08
N ALA A 311 45.43 -16.74 -16.71
CA ALA A 311 44.29 -17.41 -16.10
C ALA A 311 44.17 -18.86 -16.57
N ASP A 312 43.82 -19.75 -15.64
CA ASP A 312 43.60 -21.16 -15.90
C ASP A 312 42.18 -21.57 -15.57
N ALA A 313 41.52 -22.20 -16.49
CA ALA A 313 40.34 -23.02 -16.21
C ALA A 313 40.76 -24.48 -16.18
N ARG A 314 40.49 -25.24 -15.09
CA ARG A 314 40.93 -26.62 -14.91
C ARG A 314 39.74 -27.52 -14.66
N ARG A 315 39.42 -28.41 -15.64
CA ARG A 315 38.30 -29.36 -15.63
C ARG A 315 36.99 -28.72 -15.16
N VAL A 316 36.65 -27.57 -15.72
CA VAL A 316 35.47 -26.79 -15.35
C VAL A 316 34.25 -27.49 -15.91
N THR A 317 33.34 -27.85 -15.00
CA THR A 317 31.98 -28.28 -15.32
C THR A 317 31.01 -27.22 -14.74
N PHE A 318 30.04 -26.83 -15.56
CA PHE A 318 29.05 -25.84 -15.17
C PHE A 318 27.76 -25.98 -15.98
N GLY A 319 26.62 -25.77 -15.29
CA GLY A 319 25.30 -25.73 -15.92
C GLY A 319 24.41 -24.62 -15.35
N TYR A 320 23.42 -24.22 -16.14
CA TYR A 320 22.34 -23.37 -15.66
C TYR A 320 21.18 -24.26 -15.24
N ARG A 321 20.79 -24.23 -13.97
CA ARG A 321 19.75 -25.09 -13.39
C ARG A 321 20.06 -26.57 -13.67
N ASP A 322 19.20 -27.26 -14.47
CA ASP A 322 19.33 -28.69 -14.78
C ASP A 322 20.05 -28.97 -16.10
N SER A 323 20.62 -27.96 -16.76
CA SER A 323 21.28 -28.09 -18.07
C SER A 323 22.79 -27.93 -17.93
N GLU A 324 23.56 -29.01 -18.04
CA GLU A 324 25.02 -28.98 -18.13
C GLU A 324 25.45 -28.33 -19.45
N ILE A 325 26.20 -27.23 -19.41
CA ILE A 325 26.67 -26.45 -20.57
C ILE A 325 28.14 -26.69 -20.85
N LEU A 326 28.96 -26.76 -19.81
CA LEU A 326 30.39 -27.00 -19.89
C LEU A 326 30.71 -28.31 -19.18
N LYS A 327 31.49 -29.18 -19.81
CA LYS A 327 31.89 -30.48 -19.27
C LYS A 327 33.40 -30.63 -19.34
N GLU A 328 34.04 -30.67 -18.17
CA GLU A 328 35.47 -30.85 -17.96
C GLU A 328 36.37 -29.97 -18.85
N VAL A 329 35.98 -28.73 -19.11
CA VAL A 329 36.69 -27.76 -19.96
C VAL A 329 37.98 -27.32 -19.27
N SER A 330 39.11 -27.43 -19.97
CA SER A 330 40.39 -26.89 -19.52
C SER A 330 40.95 -25.91 -20.54
N LEU A 331 41.40 -24.73 -20.05
CA LEU A 331 41.93 -23.66 -20.89
C LEU A 331 43.02 -22.93 -20.14
N HIS A 332 44.09 -22.56 -20.83
CA HIS A 332 45.14 -21.67 -20.32
C HIS A 332 45.16 -20.36 -21.11
N ILE A 333 45.16 -19.24 -20.43
CA ILE A 333 45.27 -17.90 -20.99
C ILE A 333 46.58 -17.29 -20.50
N PRO A 334 47.59 -17.07 -21.41
CA PRO A 334 48.90 -16.52 -21.01
C PRO A 334 48.81 -15.02 -20.69
N GLU A 335 49.81 -14.52 -19.96
CA GLU A 335 49.89 -13.12 -19.47
C GLU A 335 49.79 -12.07 -20.62
N HIS A 336 50.48 -12.32 -21.72
CA HIS A 336 50.55 -11.40 -22.85
C HIS A 336 50.03 -12.03 -24.15
N GLY A 337 48.90 -12.72 -24.08
CA GLY A 337 48.32 -13.43 -25.21
C GLY A 337 46.87 -13.07 -25.49
N ILE A 338 46.46 -13.29 -26.72
CA ILE A 338 45.06 -13.28 -27.13
C ILE A 338 44.63 -14.71 -27.41
N VAL A 339 43.64 -15.20 -26.68
CA VAL A 339 43.05 -16.53 -26.87
C VAL A 339 41.69 -16.39 -27.53
N GLY A 340 41.54 -16.92 -28.73
CA GLY A 340 40.27 -16.95 -29.46
C GLY A 340 39.47 -18.23 -29.15
N ILE A 341 38.22 -18.08 -28.67
CA ILE A 341 37.31 -19.19 -28.43
C ILE A 341 36.31 -19.29 -29.56
N THR A 342 36.42 -20.36 -30.37
CA THR A 342 35.56 -20.61 -31.54
C THR A 342 34.68 -21.84 -31.32
N GLY A 343 33.56 -21.92 -32.01
CA GLY A 343 32.65 -23.08 -31.93
C GLY A 343 31.22 -22.72 -32.35
N ARG A 344 30.36 -23.72 -32.43
CA ARG A 344 28.96 -23.59 -32.84
C ARG A 344 28.18 -22.68 -31.87
N SER A 345 27.08 -22.09 -32.36
CA SER A 345 26.16 -21.36 -31.47
C SER A 345 25.62 -22.31 -30.38
N GLY A 346 25.54 -21.85 -29.14
CA GLY A 346 25.11 -22.67 -28.00
C GLY A 346 26.18 -23.59 -27.39
N SER A 347 27.44 -23.61 -27.87
CA SER A 347 28.50 -24.46 -27.33
C SER A 347 29.14 -23.99 -26.02
N GLY A 348 28.54 -23.02 -25.29
CA GLY A 348 29.03 -22.59 -23.98
C GLY A 348 30.14 -21.54 -23.98
N LYS A 349 30.50 -20.93 -25.12
CA LYS A 349 31.60 -19.93 -25.20
C LYS A 349 31.36 -18.73 -24.26
N SER A 350 30.17 -18.14 -24.29
CA SER A 350 29.81 -17.02 -23.41
C SER A 350 29.74 -17.45 -21.96
N THR A 351 29.33 -18.67 -21.68
CA THR A 351 29.31 -19.24 -20.33
C THR A 351 30.72 -19.36 -19.76
N LEU A 352 31.66 -19.82 -20.55
CA LEU A 352 33.07 -19.91 -20.13
C LEU A 352 33.65 -18.52 -19.81
N LEU A 353 33.34 -17.49 -20.63
CA LEU A 353 33.73 -16.10 -20.33
C LEU A 353 33.13 -15.57 -19.04
N LYS A 354 31.87 -15.89 -18.75
CA LYS A 354 31.19 -15.48 -17.50
C LYS A 354 31.84 -16.14 -16.28
N LEU A 355 32.29 -17.37 -16.38
CA LEU A 355 33.03 -18.06 -15.31
C LEU A 355 34.43 -17.46 -15.11
N LEU A 356 35.13 -17.13 -16.19
CA LEU A 356 36.44 -16.45 -16.14
C LEU A 356 36.34 -15.06 -15.48
N MET A 357 35.22 -14.36 -15.69
CA MET A 357 34.91 -13.08 -15.03
C MET A 357 34.29 -13.25 -13.64
N ARG A 358 34.16 -14.48 -13.17
CA ARG A 358 33.54 -14.85 -11.89
C ARG A 358 32.13 -14.24 -11.70
N PHE A 359 31.33 -14.22 -12.74
CA PHE A 359 29.90 -13.91 -12.62
C PHE A 359 29.10 -15.07 -12.02
N TRP A 360 29.65 -16.29 -12.14
CA TRP A 360 29.17 -17.53 -11.56
C TRP A 360 30.38 -18.31 -11.01
N ASP A 361 30.17 -19.06 -9.93
CA ASP A 361 31.12 -20.03 -9.48
C ASP A 361 30.93 -21.36 -10.29
N THR A 362 31.96 -22.17 -10.42
CA THR A 362 31.93 -23.46 -11.14
C THR A 362 31.25 -24.53 -10.28
N ASP A 363 30.49 -25.45 -10.90
CA ASP A 363 29.95 -26.61 -10.19
C ASP A 363 31.07 -27.63 -9.83
N LEU A 364 31.95 -27.90 -10.77
CA LEU A 364 33.15 -28.69 -10.56
C LEU A 364 34.36 -28.06 -11.26
N GLY A 365 35.56 -28.37 -10.78
CA GLY A 365 36.78 -27.75 -11.27
C GLY A 365 37.03 -26.37 -10.63
N ARG A 366 37.88 -25.56 -11.27
CA ARG A 366 38.22 -24.22 -10.77
C ARG A 366 38.68 -23.30 -11.92
N VAL A 367 38.48 -22.04 -11.74
CA VAL A 367 39.06 -20.95 -12.53
C VAL A 367 40.03 -20.20 -11.66
#